data_b2cce0e6efbf8053d43194f0d2ed77b8
#
_entry.id   b2cce0e6efbf8053d43194f0d2ed77b8
#
_cell.length_a   1.000
_cell.length_b   1.000
_cell.length_c   1.000
_cell.angle_alpha   90.00
_cell.angle_beta   90.00
_cell.angle_gamma   90.00
#
_symmetry.space_group_name_H-M   'P 1'
#
loop_
_entity.id
_entity.type
_entity.pdbx_description
1 polymer ?
#
loop_
_entity_poly.entity_id
_entity_poly.type
_entity_poly.pdbx_seq_one_letter_code
_entity_poly.pdbx_strand_id
1 'polypeptide(L)'
;MKIHPENWKNLEAAEENGLIIRQERAEDYDEVYHIVKEAFEGAVHSDGNEQDLVAALRKSRSFIPELSLVAVEDGRIVGHILFTKALVQGVEVLALAPLSVLPGCQNRGIGLALVKKGHDIARRLGYEYCVVLGHSQYYPKAGYSPAGRYGIKAPFEVEEESFMAVSLNGSPNKLKYDKAFGL
;
A
#
# COMPACT_ATOMS: atom_id res chain seq x y z
N MET A 1 22.01 -12.58 -0.98
CA MET A 1 21.45 -13.93 -0.90
C MET A 1 20.17 -13.92 -1.73
N LYS A 2 20.20 -14.53 -2.92
CA LYS A 2 19.04 -14.57 -3.81
C LYS A 2 18.01 -15.53 -3.20
N ILE A 3 16.86 -15.01 -2.80
CA ILE A 3 15.76 -15.83 -2.31
C ILE A 3 15.14 -16.55 -3.51
N HIS A 4 15.06 -17.88 -3.44
CA HIS A 4 14.52 -18.73 -4.50
C HIS A 4 13.03 -18.41 -4.74
N PRO A 5 12.57 -18.33 -6.02
CA PRO A 5 11.18 -17.92 -6.32
C PRO A 5 10.08 -18.86 -5.79
N GLU A 6 10.43 -20.00 -5.25
CA GLU A 6 9.45 -20.99 -4.76
C GLU A 6 9.01 -20.79 -3.30
N ASN A 7 9.74 -19.98 -2.50
CA ASN A 7 9.43 -19.76 -1.09
C ASN A 7 8.29 -18.76 -0.82
N TRP A 8 7.78 -18.08 -1.84
CA TRP A 8 6.67 -17.14 -1.69
C TRP A 8 5.28 -17.79 -1.81
N LYS A 9 5.21 -19.02 -2.33
CA LYS A 9 3.93 -19.78 -2.47
C LYS A 9 3.28 -20.11 -1.12
N ASN A 10 4.03 -19.99 -0.01
CA ASN A 10 3.56 -20.21 1.36
C ASN A 10 3.31 -18.89 2.12
N LEU A 11 2.98 -17.80 1.43
CA LEU A 11 2.36 -16.62 2.04
C LEU A 11 0.89 -16.98 2.34
N GLU A 12 0.72 -18.00 3.18
CA GLU A 12 -0.60 -18.42 3.66
C GLU A 12 -1.32 -17.24 4.26
N ALA A 13 -2.61 -17.17 3.94
CA ALA A 13 -3.54 -16.23 4.48
C ALA A 13 -3.31 -16.07 5.99
N ALA A 14 -2.99 -14.86 6.44
CA ALA A 14 -2.96 -14.59 7.87
C ALA A 14 -4.40 -14.57 8.34
N GLU A 15 -4.80 -15.56 9.13
CA GLU A 15 -6.11 -15.63 9.75
C GLU A 15 -6.01 -15.07 11.17
N GLU A 16 -6.60 -13.91 11.40
CA GLU A 16 -6.80 -13.35 12.73
C GLU A 16 -8.30 -13.10 12.92
N ASN A 17 -8.89 -13.76 13.92
CA ASN A 17 -10.30 -13.55 14.32
C ASN A 17 -11.33 -13.69 13.18
N GLY A 18 -11.12 -14.65 12.26
CA GLY A 18 -11.99 -14.87 11.11
C GLY A 18 -11.76 -13.93 9.92
N LEU A 19 -10.79 -13.01 10.01
CA LEU A 19 -10.33 -12.18 8.91
C LEU A 19 -9.17 -12.86 8.18
N ILE A 20 -9.30 -13.06 6.89
CA ILE A 20 -8.26 -13.62 6.03
C ILE A 20 -7.70 -12.53 5.14
N ILE A 21 -6.39 -12.28 5.19
CA ILE A 21 -5.72 -11.38 4.25
C ILE A 21 -4.88 -12.23 3.30
N ARG A 22 -5.17 -12.11 1.99
CA ARG A 22 -4.48 -12.84 0.95
C ARG A 22 -4.20 -11.98 -0.27
N GLN A 23 -3.34 -12.48 -1.16
CA GLN A 23 -3.13 -11.86 -2.47
C GLN A 23 -4.44 -11.82 -3.25
N GLU A 24 -4.68 -10.73 -3.95
CA GLU A 24 -5.76 -10.55 -4.90
C GLU A 24 -5.58 -11.50 -6.09
N ARG A 25 -6.68 -12.05 -6.59
CA ARG A 25 -6.72 -12.91 -7.76
C ARG A 25 -7.52 -12.25 -8.88
N ALA A 26 -7.35 -12.70 -10.11
CA ALA A 26 -8.11 -12.16 -11.24
C ALA A 26 -9.63 -12.26 -11.06
N GLU A 27 -10.10 -13.31 -10.40
CA GLU A 27 -11.51 -13.54 -10.07
C GLU A 27 -12.09 -12.53 -9.06
N ASP A 28 -11.22 -11.84 -8.30
CA ASP A 28 -11.63 -10.83 -7.31
C ASP A 28 -11.82 -9.43 -7.95
N TYR A 29 -11.35 -9.20 -9.16
CA TYR A 29 -11.23 -7.85 -9.74
C TYR A 29 -12.54 -7.09 -9.80
N ASP A 30 -13.64 -7.76 -10.16
CA ASP A 30 -14.95 -7.12 -10.24
C ASP A 30 -15.48 -6.75 -8.86
N GLU A 31 -15.32 -7.65 -7.86
CA GLU A 31 -15.73 -7.38 -6.48
C GLU A 31 -14.89 -6.25 -5.88
N VAL A 32 -13.57 -6.26 -6.09
CA VAL A 32 -12.66 -5.19 -5.64
C VAL A 32 -13.03 -3.85 -6.29
N TYR A 33 -13.39 -3.83 -7.57
CA TYR A 33 -13.83 -2.60 -8.24
C TYR A 33 -15.01 -1.96 -7.51
N HIS A 34 -16.02 -2.75 -7.15
CA HIS A 34 -17.20 -2.28 -6.41
C HIS A 34 -16.86 -1.83 -4.99
N ILE A 35 -16.01 -2.57 -4.28
CA ILE A 35 -15.57 -2.23 -2.92
C ILE A 35 -14.80 -0.93 -2.89
N VAL A 36 -13.86 -0.73 -3.81
CA VAL A 36 -13.10 0.52 -3.90
C VAL A 36 -14.04 1.68 -4.19
N LYS A 37 -14.96 1.54 -5.14
CA LYS A 37 -15.95 2.56 -5.47
C LYS A 37 -16.80 2.93 -4.26
N GLU A 38 -17.36 1.94 -3.56
CA GLU A 38 -18.21 2.15 -2.38
C GLU A 38 -17.43 2.78 -1.21
N ALA A 39 -16.19 2.34 -0.97
CA ALA A 39 -15.36 2.85 0.11
C ALA A 39 -15.01 4.35 -0.05
N PHE A 40 -14.91 4.84 -1.30
CA PHE A 40 -14.59 6.23 -1.59
C PHE A 40 -15.82 7.08 -1.93
N GLU A 41 -17.01 6.49 -2.01
CA GLU A 41 -18.26 7.22 -2.27
C GLU A 41 -18.50 8.26 -1.16
N GLY A 42 -18.51 9.54 -1.53
CA GLY A 42 -18.71 10.65 -0.60
C GLY A 42 -17.49 11.01 0.27
N ALA A 43 -16.34 10.41 0.05
CA ALA A 43 -15.11 10.80 0.77
C ALA A 43 -14.64 12.20 0.35
N VAL A 44 -14.27 13.03 1.33
CA VAL A 44 -13.99 14.48 1.15
C VAL A 44 -12.82 14.77 0.19
N HIS A 45 -11.90 13.82 0.02
CA HIS A 45 -10.70 13.95 -0.84
C HIS A 45 -10.68 12.91 -1.96
N SER A 46 -11.84 12.41 -2.36
CA SER A 46 -11.99 11.45 -3.43
C SER A 46 -12.37 12.15 -4.74
N ASP A 47 -11.71 11.76 -5.82
CA ASP A 47 -12.08 12.16 -7.18
C ASP A 47 -13.18 11.26 -7.76
N GLY A 48 -13.58 10.19 -7.04
CA GLY A 48 -14.61 9.24 -7.45
C GLY A 48 -14.15 8.24 -8.52
N ASN A 49 -12.85 8.15 -8.79
CA ASN A 49 -12.26 7.30 -9.82
C ASN A 49 -11.18 6.34 -9.29
N GLU A 50 -11.12 6.13 -7.98
CA GLU A 50 -10.11 5.27 -7.34
C GLU A 50 -10.20 3.82 -7.83
N GLN A 51 -11.39 3.32 -8.14
CA GLN A 51 -11.61 2.00 -8.73
C GLN A 51 -11.00 1.89 -10.14
N ASP A 52 -11.05 2.96 -10.93
CA ASP A 52 -10.45 3.02 -12.26
C ASP A 52 -8.94 3.12 -12.17
N LEU A 53 -8.43 3.84 -11.17
CA LEU A 53 -7.01 3.90 -10.86
C LEU A 53 -6.45 2.49 -10.55
N VAL A 54 -7.12 1.71 -9.72
CA VAL A 54 -6.73 0.32 -9.42
C VAL A 54 -6.68 -0.51 -10.70
N ALA A 55 -7.72 -0.42 -11.55
CA ALA A 55 -7.78 -1.14 -12.81
C ALA A 55 -6.64 -0.74 -13.78
N ALA A 56 -6.27 0.54 -13.81
CA ALA A 56 -5.16 1.04 -14.62
C ALA A 56 -3.80 0.59 -14.06
N LEU A 57 -3.61 0.67 -12.74
CA LEU A 57 -2.37 0.26 -12.08
C LEU A 57 -2.07 -1.22 -12.27
N ARG A 58 -3.07 -2.10 -12.26
CA ARG A 58 -2.89 -3.55 -12.55
C ARG A 58 -2.28 -3.81 -13.94
N LYS A 59 -2.48 -2.91 -14.89
CA LYS A 59 -1.95 -3.01 -16.27
C LYS A 59 -0.62 -2.29 -16.43
N SER A 60 -0.15 -1.58 -15.42
CA SER A 60 1.07 -0.79 -15.47
C SER A 60 2.32 -1.64 -15.18
N ARG A 61 3.50 -1.11 -15.56
CA ARG A 61 4.80 -1.72 -15.20
C ARG A 61 5.14 -1.58 -13.72
N SER A 62 4.41 -0.74 -13.00
CA SER A 62 4.58 -0.52 -11.56
C SER A 62 3.83 -1.54 -10.71
N PHE A 63 3.01 -2.38 -11.33
CA PHE A 63 2.21 -3.38 -10.62
C PHE A 63 3.08 -4.50 -10.04
N ILE A 64 2.79 -4.85 -8.79
CA ILE A 64 3.42 -5.94 -8.06
C ILE A 64 2.28 -6.84 -7.56
N PRO A 65 2.01 -7.97 -8.22
CA PRO A 65 0.86 -8.83 -7.87
C PRO A 65 0.82 -9.24 -6.40
N GLU A 66 1.98 -9.51 -5.80
CA GLU A 66 2.12 -9.90 -4.39
C GLU A 66 1.73 -8.80 -3.40
N LEU A 67 1.67 -7.57 -3.87
CA LEU A 67 1.34 -6.37 -3.08
C LEU A 67 -0.03 -5.77 -3.43
N SER A 68 -0.87 -6.54 -4.12
CA SER A 68 -2.31 -6.32 -4.24
C SER A 68 -3.02 -7.32 -3.34
N LEU A 69 -3.61 -6.85 -2.23
CA LEU A 69 -4.15 -7.71 -1.19
C LEU A 69 -5.63 -7.43 -0.96
N VAL A 70 -6.36 -8.50 -0.63
CA VAL A 70 -7.75 -8.43 -0.19
C VAL A 70 -7.90 -8.93 1.23
N ALA A 71 -8.79 -8.29 1.98
CA ALA A 71 -9.26 -8.76 3.28
C ALA A 71 -10.62 -9.44 3.09
N VAL A 72 -10.72 -10.69 3.51
CA VAL A 72 -11.91 -11.53 3.36
C VAL A 72 -12.47 -11.89 4.73
N GLU A 73 -13.74 -11.66 4.94
CA GLU A 73 -14.50 -12.02 6.14
C GLU A 73 -15.76 -12.74 5.72
N ASP A 74 -16.04 -13.90 6.32
CA ASP A 74 -17.20 -14.75 5.99
C ASP A 74 -17.37 -15.03 4.48
N GLY A 75 -16.24 -15.22 3.79
CA GLY A 75 -16.18 -15.50 2.35
C GLY A 75 -16.43 -14.32 1.43
N ARG A 76 -16.53 -13.09 1.96
CA ARG A 76 -16.70 -11.86 1.19
C ARG A 76 -15.49 -10.95 1.33
N ILE A 77 -15.13 -10.28 0.25
CA ILE A 77 -14.09 -9.26 0.32
C ILE A 77 -14.68 -8.02 1.02
N VAL A 78 -14.01 -7.56 2.07
CA VAL A 78 -14.41 -6.38 2.86
C VAL A 78 -13.41 -5.24 2.81
N GLY A 79 -12.24 -5.47 2.21
CA GLY A 79 -11.20 -4.46 2.04
C GLY A 79 -10.18 -4.85 0.99
N HIS A 80 -9.48 -3.84 0.48
CA HIS A 80 -8.42 -3.99 -0.53
C HIS A 80 -7.32 -2.97 -0.28
N ILE A 81 -6.08 -3.35 -0.57
CA ILE A 81 -4.92 -2.47 -0.57
C ILE A 81 -4.04 -2.75 -1.78
N LEU A 82 -3.49 -1.71 -2.36
CA LEU A 82 -2.53 -1.81 -3.45
C LEU A 82 -1.27 -1.02 -3.13
N PHE A 83 -0.12 -1.66 -3.31
CA PHE A 83 1.18 -1.00 -3.34
C PHE A 83 1.78 -1.17 -4.73
N THR A 84 2.33 -0.11 -5.25
CA THR A 84 2.98 -0.09 -6.57
C THR A 84 4.37 0.49 -6.48
N LYS A 85 5.20 0.21 -7.49
CA LYS A 85 6.51 0.85 -7.62
C LYS A 85 6.34 2.33 -7.93
N ALA A 86 7.15 3.15 -7.28
CA ALA A 86 7.25 4.57 -7.56
C ALA A 86 8.73 4.99 -7.56
N LEU A 87 9.04 6.00 -8.34
CA LEU A 87 10.36 6.62 -8.32
C LEU A 87 10.25 7.96 -7.60
N VAL A 88 11.02 8.09 -6.52
CA VAL A 88 11.16 9.35 -5.80
C VAL A 88 12.63 9.75 -5.83
N GLN A 89 12.91 10.88 -6.48
CA GLN A 89 14.27 11.40 -6.61
C GLN A 89 15.27 10.36 -7.18
N GLY A 90 14.80 9.53 -8.14
CA GLY A 90 15.60 8.50 -8.78
C GLY A 90 15.74 7.19 -7.98
N VAL A 91 15.14 7.10 -6.81
CA VAL A 91 15.15 5.88 -5.98
C VAL A 91 13.80 5.17 -6.09
N GLU A 92 13.81 3.86 -6.30
CA GLU A 92 12.61 3.03 -6.31
C GLU A 92 12.12 2.83 -4.88
N VAL A 93 10.88 3.19 -4.65
CA VAL A 93 10.14 3.00 -3.39
C VAL A 93 8.78 2.38 -3.69
N LEU A 94 8.05 1.99 -2.68
CA LEU A 94 6.64 1.65 -2.83
C LEU A 94 5.76 2.87 -2.59
N ALA A 95 4.68 2.97 -3.34
CA ALA A 95 3.58 3.89 -3.09
C ALA A 95 2.33 3.09 -2.72
N LEU A 96 1.72 3.42 -1.58
CA LEU A 96 0.45 2.87 -1.13
C LEU A 96 -0.68 3.72 -1.71
N ALA A 97 -1.48 3.16 -2.61
CA ALA A 97 -2.69 3.77 -3.14
C ALA A 97 -3.49 2.79 -4.02
N PRO A 98 -4.79 2.61 -3.74
CA PRO A 98 -5.55 3.03 -2.57
C PRO A 98 -5.56 2.00 -1.45
N LEU A 99 -6.06 2.41 -0.27
CA LEU A 99 -6.51 1.54 0.81
C LEU A 99 -8.01 1.72 0.95
N SER A 100 -8.76 0.64 0.85
CA SER A 100 -10.22 0.63 0.85
C SER A 100 -10.75 -0.38 1.86
N VAL A 101 -11.74 0.02 2.64
CA VAL A 101 -12.52 -0.87 3.52
C VAL A 101 -13.98 -0.48 3.38
N LEU A 102 -14.86 -1.46 3.18
CA LEU A 102 -16.30 -1.23 3.10
C LEU A 102 -16.80 -0.40 4.29
N PRO A 103 -17.67 0.59 4.08
CA PRO A 103 -18.13 1.49 5.14
C PRO A 103 -18.64 0.76 6.39
N GLY A 104 -19.41 -0.33 6.22
CA GLY A 104 -19.92 -1.14 7.32
C GLY A 104 -18.87 -1.96 8.06
N CYS A 105 -17.63 -2.05 7.53
CA CYS A 105 -16.51 -2.81 8.10
C CYS A 105 -15.37 -1.91 8.60
N GLN A 106 -15.50 -0.60 8.48
CA GLN A 106 -14.50 0.37 8.95
C GLN A 106 -14.42 0.41 10.50
N ASN A 107 -13.33 1.00 10.99
CA ASN A 107 -13.04 1.15 12.44
C ASN A 107 -12.91 -0.18 13.21
N ARG A 108 -12.64 -1.26 12.53
CA ARG A 108 -12.44 -2.61 13.09
C ARG A 108 -10.99 -3.11 12.95
N GLY A 109 -10.08 -2.24 12.54
CA GLY A 109 -8.66 -2.57 12.36
C GLY A 109 -8.30 -3.24 11.03
N ILE A 110 -9.25 -3.49 10.13
CA ILE A 110 -9.04 -4.18 8.85
C ILE A 110 -8.03 -3.43 7.97
N GLY A 111 -8.15 -2.12 7.86
CA GLY A 111 -7.22 -1.31 7.09
C GLY A 111 -5.78 -1.39 7.61
N LEU A 112 -5.58 -1.33 8.92
CA LEU A 112 -4.26 -1.49 9.54
C LEU A 112 -3.69 -2.89 9.34
N ALA A 113 -4.53 -3.92 9.40
CA ALA A 113 -4.11 -5.29 9.15
C ALA A 113 -3.63 -5.47 7.70
N LEU A 114 -4.35 -4.89 6.72
CA LEU A 114 -3.92 -4.85 5.31
C LEU A 114 -2.57 -4.14 5.14
N VAL A 115 -2.39 -2.96 5.76
CA VAL A 115 -1.13 -2.21 5.68
C VAL A 115 0.02 -3.04 6.26
N LYS A 116 -0.13 -3.61 7.46
CA LYS A 116 0.90 -4.43 8.12
C LYS A 116 1.27 -5.65 7.27
N LYS A 117 0.28 -6.36 6.74
CA LYS A 117 0.53 -7.52 5.86
C LYS A 117 1.30 -7.11 4.60
N GLY A 118 0.91 -5.99 3.98
CA GLY A 118 1.63 -5.43 2.83
C GLY A 118 3.07 -5.06 3.16
N HIS A 119 3.32 -4.46 4.32
CA HIS A 119 4.68 -4.15 4.78
C HIS A 119 5.53 -5.41 4.98
N ASP A 120 4.96 -6.48 5.52
CA ASP A 120 5.68 -7.74 5.73
C ASP A 120 6.08 -8.38 4.39
N ILE A 121 5.20 -8.34 3.41
CA ILE A 121 5.50 -8.81 2.05
C ILE A 121 6.55 -7.92 1.40
N ALA A 122 6.39 -6.60 1.50
CA ALA A 122 7.32 -5.62 0.93
C ALA A 122 8.75 -5.78 1.47
N ARG A 123 8.92 -6.03 2.78
CA ARG A 123 10.22 -6.34 3.41
C ARG A 123 10.85 -7.58 2.80
N ARG A 124 10.07 -8.64 2.60
CA ARG A 124 10.56 -9.90 1.99
C ARG A 124 10.95 -9.72 0.53
N LEU A 125 10.28 -8.82 -0.19
CA LEU A 125 10.62 -8.43 -1.55
C LEU A 125 11.84 -7.50 -1.64
N GLY A 126 12.33 -6.99 -0.51
CA GLY A 126 13.54 -6.16 -0.42
C GLY A 126 13.30 -4.66 -0.57
N TYR A 127 12.06 -4.20 -0.47
CA TYR A 127 11.77 -2.77 -0.47
C TYR A 127 12.16 -2.12 0.87
N GLU A 128 12.77 -0.94 0.79
CA GLU A 128 13.26 -0.22 1.96
C GLU A 128 12.26 0.83 2.47
N TYR A 129 11.52 1.44 1.56
CA TYR A 129 10.59 2.53 1.89
C TYR A 129 9.25 2.36 1.21
N CYS A 130 8.21 2.78 1.91
CA CYS A 130 6.88 2.97 1.36
C CYS A 130 6.41 4.39 1.64
N VAL A 131 5.86 5.05 0.63
CA VAL A 131 5.27 6.38 0.74
C VAL A 131 3.75 6.30 0.62
N VAL A 132 3.07 7.27 1.21
CA VAL A 132 1.63 7.43 1.10
C VAL A 132 1.26 8.91 1.14
N LEU A 133 0.29 9.29 0.33
CA LEU A 133 -0.42 10.56 0.46
C LEU A 133 -1.77 10.26 1.11
N GLY A 134 -1.99 10.77 2.32
CA GLY A 134 -3.20 10.43 3.07
C GLY A 134 -3.33 11.14 4.41
N HIS A 135 -4.27 10.69 5.21
CA HIS A 135 -4.58 11.31 6.49
C HIS A 135 -3.45 11.19 7.50
N SER A 136 -2.96 12.33 7.96
CA SER A 136 -1.88 12.48 8.94
C SER A 136 -2.16 11.83 10.30
N GLN A 137 -3.42 11.50 10.60
CA GLN A 137 -3.81 10.82 11.85
C GLN A 137 -4.00 9.31 11.71
N TYR A 138 -4.07 8.79 10.49
CA TYR A 138 -4.32 7.37 10.25
C TYR A 138 -3.03 6.58 10.09
N TYR A 139 -2.18 6.98 9.15
CA TYR A 139 -0.99 6.23 8.77
C TYR A 139 0.12 6.17 9.84
N PRO A 140 0.26 7.14 10.77
CA PRO A 140 1.18 7.00 11.90
C PRO A 140 0.93 5.75 12.76
N LYS A 141 -0.30 5.24 12.82
CA LYS A 141 -0.64 3.98 13.49
C LYS A 141 0.05 2.75 12.86
N ALA A 142 0.47 2.87 11.60
CA ALA A 142 1.24 1.85 10.87
C ALA A 142 2.73 2.21 10.75
N GLY A 143 3.23 3.19 11.51
CA GLY A 143 4.63 3.58 11.56
C GLY A 143 5.04 4.67 10.58
N TYR A 144 4.12 5.24 9.81
CA TYR A 144 4.43 6.34 8.91
C TYR A 144 4.71 7.64 9.68
N SER A 145 5.57 8.45 9.11
CA SER A 145 5.88 9.82 9.57
C SER A 145 6.09 10.72 8.34
N PRO A 146 6.11 12.06 8.50
CA PRO A 146 6.37 12.95 7.37
C PRO A 146 7.60 12.49 6.58
N ALA A 147 7.44 12.38 5.25
CA ALA A 147 8.45 11.78 4.37
C ALA A 147 9.79 12.55 4.39
N GLY A 148 9.75 13.83 4.70
CA GLY A 148 10.93 14.67 4.88
C GLY A 148 11.92 14.17 5.93
N ARG A 149 11.46 13.39 6.91
CA ARG A 149 12.35 12.73 7.90
C ARG A 149 13.35 11.78 7.25
N TYR A 150 12.94 11.15 6.16
CA TYR A 150 13.78 10.24 5.37
C TYR A 150 14.47 10.92 4.20
N GLY A 151 14.35 12.25 4.07
CA GLY A 151 14.86 13.02 2.93
C GLY A 151 14.03 12.82 1.66
N ILE A 152 12.83 12.27 1.78
CA ILE A 152 11.91 12.02 0.66
C ILE A 152 11.05 13.26 0.47
N LYS A 153 11.04 13.82 -0.75
CA LYS A 153 10.23 14.98 -1.12
C LYS A 153 9.11 14.56 -2.05
N ALA A 154 7.93 15.12 -1.83
CA ALA A 154 6.83 14.95 -2.78
C ALA A 154 7.19 15.56 -4.15
N PRO A 155 6.80 14.91 -5.25
CA PRO A 155 7.04 15.43 -6.60
C PRO A 155 6.07 16.56 -7.00
N PHE A 156 5.20 16.99 -6.10
CA PHE A 156 4.16 18.00 -6.27
C PHE A 156 3.97 18.79 -4.96
N GLU A 157 3.30 19.91 -5.05
CA GLU A 157 2.94 20.70 -3.85
C GLU A 157 1.88 19.95 -3.03
N VAL A 158 2.18 19.72 -1.77
CA VAL A 158 1.31 19.04 -0.81
C VAL A 158 1.73 19.44 0.61
N GLU A 159 0.78 19.41 1.53
CA GLU A 159 1.08 19.59 2.95
C GLU A 159 2.06 18.51 3.43
N GLU A 160 3.13 18.95 4.11
CA GLU A 160 4.20 18.06 4.56
C GLU A 160 3.68 16.90 5.43
N GLU A 161 2.66 17.14 6.24
CA GLU A 161 2.06 16.15 7.12
C GLU A 161 1.23 15.09 6.37
N SER A 162 0.77 15.40 5.17
CA SER A 162 -0.05 14.50 4.34
C SER A 162 0.78 13.56 3.47
N PHE A 163 2.04 13.94 3.15
CA PHE A 163 2.96 13.08 2.43
C PHE A 163 3.91 12.39 3.42
N MET A 164 3.65 11.12 3.65
CA MET A 164 4.31 10.33 4.68
C MET A 164 5.09 9.17 4.09
N ALA A 165 6.07 8.70 4.85
CA ALA A 165 6.85 7.52 4.52
C ALA A 165 7.08 6.65 5.76
N VAL A 166 7.37 5.38 5.51
CA VAL A 166 7.82 4.43 6.52
C VAL A 166 9.05 3.70 6.02
N SER A 167 10.03 3.50 6.91
CA SER A 167 11.15 2.60 6.65
C SER A 167 10.73 1.17 6.94
N LEU A 168 10.78 0.32 5.93
CA LEU A 168 10.35 -1.08 6.04
C LEU A 168 11.39 -1.97 6.72
N ASN A 169 12.67 -1.60 6.65
CA ASN A 169 13.78 -2.33 7.28
C ASN A 169 14.14 -1.82 8.69
N GLY A 170 13.36 -0.86 9.21
CA GLY A 170 13.61 -0.24 10.51
C GLY A 170 14.82 0.69 10.55
N SER A 171 15.46 0.96 9.42
CA SER A 171 16.59 1.88 9.36
C SER A 171 16.11 3.33 9.46
N PRO A 172 16.63 4.14 10.39
CA PRO A 172 16.34 5.55 10.45
C PRO A 172 17.13 6.36 9.40
N ASN A 173 17.86 5.67 8.53
CA ASN A 173 18.72 6.31 7.56
C ASN A 173 17.90 7.08 6.52
N LYS A 174 18.38 8.27 6.17
CA LYS A 174 17.85 9.01 5.04
C LYS A 174 18.06 8.23 3.75
N LEU A 175 17.11 8.34 2.84
CA LEU A 175 17.22 7.83 1.48
C LEU A 175 18.56 8.29 0.89
N LYS A 176 19.41 7.35 0.51
CA LYS A 176 20.70 7.67 -0.09
C LYS A 176 20.50 7.87 -1.58
N TYR A 177 20.66 9.10 -2.02
CA TYR A 177 20.76 9.39 -3.44
C TYR A 177 22.11 8.91 -3.97
N ASP A 178 22.11 8.28 -5.11
CA ASP A 178 23.33 8.18 -5.89
C ASP A 178 23.66 9.59 -6.40
N LYS A 179 24.83 10.11 -6.03
CA LYS A 179 25.30 11.42 -6.48
C LYS A 179 25.45 11.52 -8.00
N ALA A 180 25.37 10.37 -8.71
CA ALA A 180 25.38 10.33 -10.18
C ALA A 180 24.09 10.93 -10.80
N PHE A 181 23.00 11.06 -10.03
CA PHE A 181 21.80 11.81 -10.46
C PHE A 181 21.84 13.27 -10.00
N GLY A 182 23.05 13.80 -9.83
CA GLY A 182 23.29 15.12 -9.33
C GLY A 182 22.67 16.22 -10.19
N LEU A 183 22.03 17.12 -9.52
CA LEU A 183 22.07 18.54 -9.80
C LEU A 183 22.49 19.24 -8.54
#